data_004bf93c7e035c28bb340a1362a80fc9
#
_entry.id   004bf93c7e035c28bb340a1362a80fc9
#
_cell.length_a   1.000
_cell.length_b   1.000
_cell.length_c   1.000
_cell.angle_alpha   90.00
_cell.angle_beta   90.00
_cell.angle_gamma   90.00
#
_symmetry.space_group_name_H-M   'P 1'
#
loop_
_entity.id
_entity.type
_entity.pdbx_description
1 polymer ?
#
loop_
_entity_poly.entity_id
_entity_poly.type
_entity_poly.pdbx_seq_one_letter_code
_entity_poly.pdbx_strand_id
1 'polypeptide(L)'
;MTIAEVCAKYDISADTLRYYERIGVIPPVPRTKSGIRDYDEDSCNWIELAICLRKAGVQIEALIEYTTLFMQGEKPLSLDVNYYTNNVINN
;
A
#
# COMPACT_ATOMS: atom_id res chain seq x y z
N MET A 1 6.08 9.98 9.72
CA MET A 1 6.16 8.92 10.75
C MET A 1 7.36 8.02 10.48
N THR A 2 7.98 7.53 11.52
CA THR A 2 9.05 6.54 11.38
C THR A 2 8.45 5.16 11.11
N ILE A 3 9.28 4.23 10.64
CA ILE A 3 8.83 2.87 10.40
C ILE A 3 8.31 2.21 11.69
N ALA A 4 8.94 2.52 12.83
CA ALA A 4 8.50 1.98 14.12
C ALA A 4 7.10 2.48 14.49
N GLU A 5 6.82 3.74 14.24
CA GLU A 5 5.51 4.32 14.49
C GLU A 5 4.43 3.69 13.61
N VAL A 6 4.75 3.47 12.34
CA VAL A 6 3.81 2.84 11.40
C VAL A 6 3.55 1.40 11.79
N CYS A 7 4.59 0.66 12.17
CA CYS A 7 4.42 -0.72 12.63
C CYS A 7 3.49 -0.82 13.83
N ALA A 8 3.64 0.10 14.78
CA ALA A 8 2.78 0.11 15.96
C ALA A 8 1.35 0.50 15.61
N LYS A 9 1.19 1.48 14.71
CA LYS A 9 -0.14 1.98 14.35
C LYS A 9 -0.97 0.95 13.59
N TYR A 10 -0.34 0.22 12.67
CA TYR A 10 -1.05 -0.69 11.77
C TYR A 10 -0.84 -2.16 12.09
N ASP A 11 -0.13 -2.45 13.16
CA ASP A 11 0.16 -3.82 13.58
C ASP A 11 0.78 -4.64 12.43
N ILE A 12 1.83 -4.10 11.85
CA ILE A 12 2.53 -4.70 10.72
C ILE A 12 4.03 -4.67 10.98
N SER A 13 4.76 -5.70 10.56
CA SER A 13 6.20 -5.76 10.80
C SER A 13 6.96 -4.83 9.86
N ALA A 14 8.13 -4.38 10.32
CA ALA A 14 9.01 -3.56 9.50
C ALA A 14 9.47 -4.30 8.24
N ASP A 15 9.72 -5.60 8.36
CA ASP A 15 10.12 -6.41 7.21
C ASP A 15 9.02 -6.47 6.16
N THR A 16 7.76 -6.59 6.58
CA THR A 16 6.63 -6.59 5.66
C THR A 16 6.50 -5.24 4.95
N LEU A 17 6.68 -4.13 5.66
CA LEU A 17 6.63 -2.80 5.05
C LEU A 17 7.73 -2.62 4.00
N ARG A 18 8.96 -3.03 4.32
CA ARG A 18 10.06 -2.96 3.38
C ARG A 18 9.82 -3.84 2.16
N TYR A 19 9.27 -5.01 2.39
CA TYR A 19 8.92 -5.95 1.32
C TYR A 19 7.86 -5.34 0.40
N TYR A 20 6.81 -4.75 0.96
CA TYR A 20 5.76 -4.12 0.17
C TYR A 20 6.28 -2.99 -0.71
N GLU A 21 7.19 -2.18 -0.18
CA GLU A 21 7.81 -1.12 -0.97
C GLU A 21 8.67 -1.71 -2.10
N ARG A 22 9.43 -2.75 -1.77
CA ARG A 22 10.36 -3.36 -2.73
C ARG A 22 9.63 -4.01 -3.91
N ILE A 23 8.52 -4.70 -3.66
CA ILE A 23 7.80 -5.40 -4.72
C ILE A 23 6.75 -4.54 -5.40
N GLY A 24 6.52 -3.32 -4.92
CA GLY A 24 5.60 -2.39 -5.57
C GLY A 24 4.17 -2.44 -5.10
N VAL A 25 3.91 -3.00 -3.93
CA VAL A 25 2.57 -2.95 -3.32
C VAL A 25 2.24 -1.53 -2.88
N ILE A 26 3.25 -0.80 -2.41
CA ILE A 26 3.13 0.62 -2.09
C ILE A 26 4.17 1.40 -2.88
N PRO A 27 3.91 2.68 -3.19
CA PRO A 27 4.90 3.51 -3.87
C PRO A 27 6.15 3.71 -3.00
N PRO A 28 7.27 4.10 -3.62
CA PRO A 28 8.48 4.41 -2.84
C PRO A 28 8.18 5.44 -1.75
N VAL A 29 8.63 5.16 -0.55
CA VAL A 29 8.41 6.03 0.59
C VAL A 29 9.40 7.19 0.54
N PRO A 30 8.95 8.44 0.75
CA PRO A 30 9.87 9.58 0.82
C PRO A 30 10.91 9.36 1.91
N ARG A 31 12.09 9.96 1.72
CA ARG A 31 13.17 9.85 2.69
C ARG A 31 13.56 11.22 3.20
N THR A 32 14.00 11.29 4.45
CA THR A 32 14.56 12.51 5.01
C THR A 32 15.90 12.80 4.36
N LYS A 33 16.47 13.97 4.66
CA LYS A 33 17.79 14.33 4.17
C LYS A 33 18.87 13.34 4.59
N SER A 34 18.64 12.65 5.72
CA SER A 34 19.56 11.63 6.22
C SER A 34 19.35 10.27 5.58
N GLY A 35 18.41 10.13 4.66
CA GLY A 35 18.14 8.88 3.99
C GLY A 35 17.22 7.93 4.75
N ILE A 36 16.58 8.39 5.81
CA ILE A 36 15.67 7.59 6.62
C ILE A 36 14.26 7.69 6.02
N ARG A 37 13.56 6.57 5.93
CA ARG A 37 12.17 6.55 5.43
C ARG A 37 11.28 7.42 6.31
N ASP A 38 10.52 8.29 5.65
CA ASP A 38 9.56 9.17 6.31
C ASP A 38 8.17 8.86 5.76
N TYR A 39 7.40 8.08 6.50
CA TYR A 39 6.06 7.68 6.07
C TYR A 39 5.12 8.86 6.25
N ASP A 40 4.83 9.54 5.14
CA ASP A 40 3.90 10.67 5.15
C ASP A 40 2.45 10.16 5.07
N GLU A 41 1.51 11.09 4.98
CA GLU A 41 0.10 10.76 4.93
C GLU A 41 -0.23 9.86 3.74
N ASP A 42 0.33 10.16 2.57
CA ASP A 42 0.10 9.34 1.38
C ASP A 42 0.63 7.92 1.58
N SER A 43 1.82 7.79 2.15
CA SER A 43 2.40 6.47 2.44
C SER A 43 1.51 5.68 3.38
N CYS A 44 1.00 6.32 4.42
CA CYS A 44 0.10 5.67 5.36
C CYS A 44 -1.20 5.24 4.70
N ASN A 45 -1.74 6.06 3.80
CA ASN A 45 -2.95 5.72 3.06
C ASN A 45 -2.73 4.47 2.20
N TRP A 46 -1.59 4.38 1.53
CA TRP A 46 -1.25 3.20 0.74
C TRP A 46 -1.11 1.95 1.60
N ILE A 47 -0.51 2.08 2.78
CA ILE A 47 -0.37 0.97 3.71
C ILE A 47 -1.74 0.50 4.21
N GLU A 48 -2.61 1.42 4.59
CA GLU A 48 -3.96 1.09 5.02
C GLU A 48 -4.73 0.37 3.91
N LEU A 49 -4.62 0.86 2.69
CA LEU A 49 -5.25 0.23 1.54
C LEU A 49 -4.74 -1.19 1.33
N ALA A 50 -3.42 -1.37 1.38
CA ALA A 50 -2.83 -2.69 1.20
C ALA A 50 -3.30 -3.67 2.27
N ILE A 51 -3.32 -3.25 3.53
CA ILE A 51 -3.77 -4.09 4.62
C ILE A 51 -5.24 -4.47 4.45
N CYS A 52 -6.07 -3.48 4.11
CA CYS A 52 -7.49 -3.70 3.92
C CYS A 52 -7.77 -4.69 2.80
N LEU A 53 -7.12 -4.50 1.64
CA LEU A 53 -7.32 -5.37 0.50
C LEU A 53 -6.79 -6.79 0.75
N ARG A 54 -5.67 -6.92 1.46
CA ARG A 54 -5.17 -8.24 1.83
C ARG A 54 -6.13 -8.97 2.75
N LYS A 55 -6.72 -8.27 3.70
CA LYS A 55 -7.73 -8.88 4.57
C LYS A 55 -8.98 -9.29 3.80
N ALA A 56 -9.30 -8.58 2.74
CA ALA A 56 -10.43 -8.93 1.87
C ALA A 56 -10.12 -10.08 0.91
N GLY A 57 -8.88 -10.59 0.91
CA GLY A 57 -8.50 -11.72 0.08
C GLY A 57 -7.90 -11.34 -1.27
N VAL A 58 -7.61 -10.06 -1.49
CA VAL A 58 -6.98 -9.63 -2.75
C VAL A 58 -5.54 -10.12 -2.78
N GLN A 59 -5.14 -10.69 -3.91
CA GLN A 59 -3.78 -11.21 -4.09
C GLN A 59 -2.77 -10.08 -4.22
N ILE A 60 -1.54 -10.36 -3.80
CA ILE A 60 -0.44 -9.39 -3.85
C ILE A 60 -0.21 -8.88 -5.27
N GLU A 61 -0.32 -9.76 -6.26
CA GLU A 61 -0.13 -9.40 -7.66
C GLU A 61 -1.12 -8.33 -8.11
N ALA A 62 -2.36 -8.41 -7.66
CA ALA A 62 -3.37 -7.40 -7.97
C ALA A 62 -3.05 -6.07 -7.32
N LEU A 63 -2.49 -6.09 -6.11
CA LEU A 63 -2.08 -4.86 -5.44
C LEU A 63 -0.93 -4.19 -6.17
N ILE A 64 0.05 -4.97 -6.62
CA ILE A 64 1.18 -4.45 -7.39
C ILE A 64 0.69 -3.80 -8.68
N GLU A 65 -0.21 -4.46 -9.38
CA GLU A 65 -0.77 -3.93 -10.63
C GLU A 65 -1.50 -2.62 -10.40
N TYR A 66 -2.32 -2.56 -9.37
CA TYR A 66 -3.05 -1.35 -9.00
C TYR A 66 -2.10 -0.19 -8.73
N THR A 67 -1.08 -0.43 -7.91
CA THR A 67 -0.09 0.59 -7.55
C THR A 67 0.69 1.05 -8.78
N THR A 68 1.08 0.11 -9.64
CA THR A 68 1.83 0.43 -10.86
C THR A 68 1.01 1.32 -11.78
N LEU A 69 -0.25 1.01 -11.99
CA LEU A 69 -1.13 1.82 -12.84
C LEU A 69 -1.30 3.22 -12.26
N PHE A 70 -1.47 3.32 -10.96
CA PHE A 70 -1.60 4.61 -10.30
C PHE A 70 -0.35 5.46 -10.49
N MET A 71 0.83 4.85 -10.33
CA MET A 71 2.11 5.56 -10.49
C MET A 71 2.37 6.00 -11.91
N GLN A 72 1.79 5.33 -12.91
CA GLN A 72 1.90 5.72 -14.30
C GLN A 72 0.95 6.85 -14.67
N GLY A 73 0.19 7.34 -13.72
CA GLY A 73 -0.77 8.42 -13.95
C GLY A 73 -2.08 7.94 -14.55
N GLU A 74 -2.24 6.66 -14.77
CA GLU A 74 -3.49 6.08 -15.24
C GLU A 74 -4.33 5.69 -14.04
N LYS A 75 -5.41 6.45 -13.82
CA LYS A 75 -6.34 6.06 -12.79
C LYS A 75 -7.30 5.03 -13.35
N PRO A 76 -7.31 3.80 -12.84
CA PRO A 76 -8.34 2.85 -13.25
C PRO A 76 -9.71 3.45 -13.00
N LEU A 77 -10.66 3.15 -13.86
CA LEU A 77 -11.99 3.72 -13.75
C LEU A 77 -12.68 3.38 -12.44
N SER A 78 -12.21 2.38 -11.78
CA SER A 78 -12.81 1.89 -10.55
C SER A 78 -11.81 1.91 -9.44
N LEU A 79 -11.31 3.08 -9.17
CA LEU A 79 -10.20 3.25 -8.31
C LEU A 79 -10.59 3.41 -6.88
N ASP A 80 -11.54 2.76 -6.41
CA ASP A 80 -11.85 2.83 -5.01
C ASP A 80 -11.78 1.43 -4.40
N VAL A 81 -11.69 1.39 -3.12
CA VAL A 81 -11.67 0.14 -2.36
C VAL A 81 -12.94 -0.66 -2.62
N ASN A 82 -14.04 0.02 -2.88
CA ASN A 82 -15.31 -0.64 -3.14
C ASN A 82 -15.28 -1.49 -4.39
N TYR A 83 -14.57 -1.05 -5.43
CA TYR A 83 -14.46 -1.85 -6.64
C TYR A 83 -13.80 -3.20 -6.35
N TYR A 84 -12.65 -3.20 -5.67
CA TYR A 84 -11.97 -4.44 -5.33
C TYR A 84 -12.76 -5.28 -4.35
N THR A 85 -13.38 -4.63 -3.37
CA THR A 85 -14.19 -5.32 -2.38
C THR A 85 -15.36 -6.03 -3.04
N ASN A 86 -16.08 -5.35 -3.94
CA ASN A 86 -17.22 -5.92 -4.63
C ASN A 86 -16.81 -7.06 -5.55
N ASN A 87 -15.69 -6.92 -6.27
CA ASN A 87 -15.24 -7.96 -7.18
C ASN A 87 -14.71 -9.19 -6.46
N VAL A 88 -14.11 -9.01 -5.31
CA VAL A 88 -13.57 -10.13 -4.52
C VAL A 88 -14.68 -10.82 -3.75
N ILE A 89 -15.57 -10.06 -3.14
CA ILE A 89 -16.62 -10.63 -2.27
C ILE A 89 -17.78 -11.21 -3.07
N ASN A 90 -18.13 -10.58 -4.18
CA ASN A 90 -19.29 -11.01 -4.98
C ASN A 90 -18.96 -12.08 -6.01
N ASN A 91 -17.71 -12.41 -6.14
CA ASN A 91 -17.30 -13.52 -6.98
C ASN A 91 -17.09 -14.76 -6.13
#